data_d55c312225adfe239f899bd831aa024a
#
_entry.id   d55c312225adfe239f899bd831aa024a
#
_cell.length_a   1.000
_cell.length_b   1.000
_cell.length_c   1.000
_cell.angle_alpha   90.00
_cell.angle_beta   90.00
_cell.angle_gamma   90.00
#
_symmetry.space_group_name_H-M   'P 1'
#
loop_
_entity.id
_entity.type
_entity.pdbx_description
1 polymer ?
#
loop_
_entity_poly.entity_id
_entity_poly.type
_entity_poly.pdbx_seq_one_letter_code
_entity_poly.pdbx_strand_id
1 'polypeptide(L)'
;MKRIVFTCGDINGIGPEIALKALNKITSKNKSTQFILIIPENVFSKALLLIRPRFSFQTVKDLLFNNIDSSQVIILTTKLFKQNIGKPTLTSGEASYLALQTSFDLLNKKLADAVVTAPVSKTALKLAGVKYPGQTEMYADWCGVKNFVMTFLSKKLRVALYSIHIPLKEVSKSLAAKVLINKLETVVRMLNIDLGILKPRIAVLGINPHAGEGGIIGKEEK
;
A
#
# COMPACT_ATOMS: atom_id res chain seq x y z
N MET A 1 22.03 2.12 0.31
CA MET A 1 21.26 1.07 -0.40
C MET A 1 19.79 1.34 -0.11
N LYS A 2 18.90 1.32 -1.12
CA LYS A 2 17.46 1.50 -0.90
C LYS A 2 16.87 0.27 -0.23
N ARG A 3 15.89 0.48 0.67
CA ARG A 3 15.16 -0.57 1.37
C ARG A 3 13.67 -0.47 1.10
N ILE A 4 13.07 -1.56 0.61
CA ILE A 4 11.64 -1.62 0.33
C ILE A 4 11.00 -2.69 1.21
N VAL A 5 10.01 -2.29 1.99
CA VAL A 5 9.26 -3.19 2.87
C VAL A 5 8.10 -3.81 2.11
N PHE A 6 7.90 -5.11 2.30
CA PHE A 6 6.71 -5.85 1.90
C PHE A 6 5.95 -6.31 3.14
N THR A 7 4.65 -6.10 3.20
CA THR A 7 3.81 -6.75 4.20
C THR A 7 3.22 -8.03 3.62
N CYS A 8 3.03 -9.06 4.43
CA CYS A 8 2.44 -10.33 3.98
C CYS A 8 0.93 -10.24 3.69
N GLY A 9 0.24 -9.16 4.09
CA GLY A 9 -1.21 -9.04 3.98
C GLY A 9 -1.97 -10.03 4.86
N ASP A 10 -3.15 -10.46 4.39
CA ASP A 10 -3.94 -11.48 5.11
C ASP A 10 -3.23 -12.84 5.06
N ILE A 11 -2.85 -13.34 6.23
CA ILE A 11 -2.17 -14.64 6.39
C ILE A 11 -3.04 -15.85 6.02
N ASN A 12 -4.35 -15.68 5.96
CA ASN A 12 -5.31 -16.71 5.53
C ASN A 12 -5.66 -16.61 4.04
N GLY A 13 -5.18 -15.56 3.36
CA GLY A 13 -5.36 -15.32 1.94
C GLY A 13 -4.11 -15.63 1.11
N ILE A 14 -4.06 -15.04 -0.08
CA ILE A 14 -2.96 -15.22 -1.03
C ILE A 14 -1.72 -14.36 -0.74
N GLY A 15 -1.82 -13.43 0.24
CA GLY A 15 -0.78 -12.44 0.52
C GLY A 15 0.62 -13.01 0.71
N PRO A 16 0.84 -14.01 1.61
CA PRO A 16 2.15 -14.63 1.82
C PRO A 16 2.74 -15.24 0.55
N GLU A 17 1.89 -15.91 -0.23
CA GLU A 17 2.30 -16.55 -1.49
C GLU A 17 2.73 -15.54 -2.54
N ILE A 18 1.93 -14.51 -2.79
CA ILE A 18 2.25 -13.52 -3.82
C ILE A 18 3.45 -12.67 -3.43
N ALA A 19 3.66 -12.38 -2.13
CA ALA A 19 4.83 -11.67 -1.65
C ALA A 19 6.13 -12.44 -1.99
N LEU A 20 6.20 -13.74 -1.70
CA LEU A 20 7.36 -14.57 -2.04
C LEU A 20 7.55 -14.72 -3.56
N LYS A 21 6.48 -14.90 -4.32
CA LYS A 21 6.55 -14.94 -5.80
C LYS A 21 7.05 -13.62 -6.38
N ALA A 22 6.59 -12.49 -5.84
CA ALA A 22 7.05 -11.17 -6.25
C ALA A 22 8.54 -10.99 -5.94
N LEU A 23 8.98 -11.31 -4.73
CA LEU A 23 10.38 -11.25 -4.33
C LEU A 23 11.27 -12.11 -5.23
N ASN A 24 10.87 -13.34 -5.54
CA ASN A 24 11.58 -14.21 -6.48
C ASN A 24 11.77 -13.57 -7.88
N LYS A 25 10.82 -12.73 -8.31
CA LYS A 25 10.85 -12.09 -9.63
C LYS A 25 11.68 -10.80 -9.64
N ILE A 26 11.62 -10.03 -8.56
CA ILE A 26 12.21 -8.67 -8.54
C ILE A 26 13.66 -8.65 -8.06
N THR A 27 14.06 -9.56 -7.17
CA THR A 27 15.41 -9.60 -6.60
C THR A 27 16.49 -9.79 -7.66
N SER A 28 16.26 -10.63 -8.65
CA SER A 28 17.21 -10.85 -9.76
C SER A 28 17.50 -9.59 -10.56
N LYS A 29 16.55 -8.64 -10.63
CA LYS A 29 16.60 -7.42 -11.42
C LYS A 29 17.03 -6.18 -10.63
N ASN A 30 17.03 -6.24 -9.30
CA ASN A 30 17.24 -5.08 -8.41
C ASN A 30 18.31 -5.38 -7.35
N LYS A 31 19.53 -5.66 -7.78
CA LYS A 31 20.65 -6.05 -6.90
C LYS A 31 21.10 -4.96 -5.93
N SER A 32 20.81 -3.68 -6.21
CA SER A 32 21.15 -2.54 -5.35
C SER A 32 20.08 -2.20 -4.31
N THR A 33 18.99 -2.98 -4.28
CA THR A 33 17.87 -2.79 -3.36
C THR A 33 17.78 -3.96 -2.39
N GLN A 34 17.69 -3.68 -1.10
CA GLN A 34 17.36 -4.66 -0.07
C GLN A 34 15.86 -4.66 0.16
N PHE A 35 15.28 -5.83 0.25
CA PHE A 35 13.85 -6.01 0.50
C PHE A 35 13.64 -6.54 1.92
N ILE A 36 12.60 -6.07 2.60
CA ILE A 36 12.21 -6.51 3.93
C ILE A 36 10.83 -7.11 3.81
N LEU A 37 10.64 -8.38 4.14
CA LEU A 37 9.32 -9.01 4.21
C LEU A 37 8.89 -9.15 5.67
N ILE A 38 7.82 -8.47 6.07
CA ILE A 38 7.20 -8.61 7.39
C ILE A 38 6.16 -9.72 7.32
N ILE A 39 6.38 -10.78 8.07
CA ILE A 39 5.55 -11.98 8.04
C ILE A 39 5.65 -12.76 9.36
N PRO A 40 4.57 -13.36 9.88
CA PRO A 40 4.66 -14.26 11.03
C PRO A 40 5.56 -15.48 10.73
N GLU A 41 6.38 -15.86 11.71
CA GLU A 41 7.39 -16.92 11.55
C GLU A 41 6.79 -18.26 11.05
N ASN A 42 5.67 -18.68 11.65
CA ASN A 42 5.00 -19.93 11.26
C ASN A 42 4.32 -19.83 9.88
N VAL A 43 3.90 -18.64 9.46
CA VAL A 43 3.33 -18.41 8.13
C VAL A 43 4.43 -18.46 7.07
N PHE A 44 5.58 -17.87 7.36
CA PHE A 44 6.74 -17.93 6.48
C PHE A 44 7.21 -19.37 6.29
N SER A 45 7.38 -20.13 7.38
CA SER A 45 7.79 -21.53 7.33
C SER A 45 6.84 -22.39 6.45
N LYS A 46 5.53 -22.17 6.57
CA LYS A 46 4.55 -22.86 5.71
C LYS A 46 4.62 -22.40 4.25
N ALA A 47 4.83 -21.10 4.01
CA ALA A 47 4.94 -20.58 2.66
C ALA A 47 6.17 -21.13 1.92
N LEU A 48 7.25 -21.41 2.63
CA LEU A 48 8.46 -22.06 2.07
C LEU A 48 8.21 -23.48 1.55
N LEU A 49 7.22 -24.19 2.09
CA LEU A 49 6.83 -25.51 1.58
C LEU A 49 6.19 -25.41 0.19
N LEU A 50 5.57 -24.26 -0.13
CA LEU A 50 4.89 -24.04 -1.40
C LEU A 50 5.78 -23.31 -2.41
N ILE A 51 6.62 -22.40 -1.94
CA ILE A 51 7.42 -21.52 -2.80
C ILE A 51 8.86 -21.49 -2.33
N ARG A 52 9.73 -22.07 -3.13
CA ARG A 52 11.18 -22.04 -2.89
C ARG A 52 11.73 -20.63 -3.20
N PRO A 53 12.40 -19.95 -2.24
CA PRO A 53 13.09 -18.70 -2.50
C PRO A 53 14.22 -18.88 -3.52
N ARG A 54 14.35 -17.89 -4.41
CA ARG A 54 15.44 -17.79 -5.40
C ARG A 54 16.35 -16.61 -5.09
N PHE A 55 16.41 -16.21 -3.82
CA PHE A 55 17.18 -15.09 -3.31
C PHE A 55 17.82 -15.49 -1.98
N SER A 56 18.92 -14.83 -1.62
CA SER A 56 19.51 -14.97 -0.27
C SER A 56 18.65 -14.20 0.72
N PHE A 57 18.40 -14.79 1.88
CA PHE A 57 17.66 -14.12 2.94
C PHE A 57 18.23 -14.43 4.32
N GLN A 58 18.06 -13.47 5.21
CA GLN A 58 18.29 -13.58 6.63
C GLN A 58 16.96 -13.39 7.38
N THR A 59 16.72 -14.20 8.40
CA THR A 59 15.54 -14.06 9.26
C THR A 59 15.94 -13.32 10.53
N VAL A 60 15.20 -12.27 10.88
CA VAL A 60 15.43 -11.44 12.06
C VAL A 60 14.11 -11.15 12.78
N LYS A 61 14.17 -10.89 14.09
CA LYS A 61 13.02 -10.46 14.90
C LYS A 61 12.96 -8.94 15.07
N ASP A 62 14.06 -8.25 14.82
CA ASP A 62 14.17 -6.79 14.89
C ASP A 62 15.20 -6.30 13.87
N LEU A 63 15.01 -5.10 13.33
CA LEU A 63 15.93 -4.44 12.40
C LEU A 63 16.90 -3.47 13.06
N LEU A 64 16.77 -3.21 14.35
CA LEU A 64 17.64 -2.31 15.10
C LEU A 64 18.99 -2.95 15.45
N PHE A 65 19.18 -4.21 15.10
CA PHE A 65 20.40 -4.94 15.43
C PHE A 65 21.49 -4.74 14.38
N ASN A 66 22.72 -4.56 14.86
CA ASN A 66 23.94 -4.31 14.08
C ASN A 66 24.40 -5.50 13.22
N ASN A 67 23.63 -6.58 13.10
CA ASN A 67 24.01 -7.83 12.43
C ASN A 67 23.14 -8.15 11.21
N ILE A 68 22.65 -7.11 10.49
CA ILE A 68 22.03 -7.34 9.18
C ILE A 68 23.15 -7.61 8.19
N ASP A 69 23.20 -8.83 7.68
CA ASP A 69 24.14 -9.24 6.66
C ASP A 69 23.80 -8.62 5.27
N SER A 70 24.61 -8.93 4.27
CA SER A 70 24.40 -8.48 2.89
C SER A 70 23.30 -9.23 2.15
N SER A 71 22.45 -10.00 2.85
CA SER A 71 21.33 -10.72 2.25
C SER A 71 20.41 -9.75 1.53
N GLN A 72 19.98 -10.16 0.35
CA GLN A 72 19.12 -9.32 -0.50
C GLN A 72 17.71 -9.15 0.07
N VAL A 73 17.24 -10.13 0.84
CA VAL A 73 15.95 -10.10 1.51
C VAL A 73 16.11 -10.33 3.01
N ILE A 74 15.52 -9.46 3.78
CA ILE A 74 15.38 -9.62 5.23
C ILE A 74 13.96 -10.11 5.52
N ILE A 75 13.83 -11.23 6.19
CA ILE A 75 12.55 -11.72 6.69
C ILE A 75 12.41 -11.24 8.14
N LEU A 76 11.63 -10.17 8.30
CA LEU A 76 11.30 -9.64 9.62
C LEU A 76 10.11 -10.43 10.16
N THR A 77 10.40 -11.37 11.06
CA THR A 77 9.36 -12.23 11.62
C THR A 77 8.64 -11.56 12.78
N THR A 78 7.31 -11.67 12.77
CA THR A 78 6.47 -11.27 13.89
C THR A 78 6.11 -12.49 14.76
N LYS A 79 5.33 -12.25 15.82
CA LYS A 79 4.80 -13.33 16.67
C LYS A 79 4.02 -14.37 15.84
N LEU A 80 3.82 -15.55 16.41
CA LEU A 80 3.06 -16.64 15.79
C LEU A 80 1.57 -16.32 15.75
N PHE A 81 0.92 -16.70 14.65
CA PHE A 81 -0.52 -16.54 14.47
C PHE A 81 -1.16 -17.83 13.94
N LYS A 82 -2.32 -18.21 14.50
CA LYS A 82 -3.09 -19.33 13.99
C LYS A 82 -3.68 -19.00 12.63
N GLN A 83 -3.41 -19.83 11.63
CA GLN A 83 -3.99 -19.70 10.28
C GLN A 83 -5.27 -20.52 10.14
N ASN A 84 -6.21 -20.01 9.35
CA ASN A 84 -7.40 -20.67 8.86
C ASN A 84 -7.60 -20.28 7.40
N ILE A 85 -6.90 -20.97 6.51
CA ILE A 85 -6.79 -20.62 5.08
C ILE A 85 -8.20 -20.48 4.44
N GLY A 86 -8.37 -19.38 3.69
CA GLY A 86 -9.61 -19.06 2.97
C GLY A 86 -10.70 -18.42 3.84
N LYS A 87 -10.49 -18.25 5.16
CA LYS A 87 -11.47 -17.64 6.06
C LYS A 87 -10.91 -16.43 6.78
N PRO A 88 -11.58 -15.26 6.71
CA PRO A 88 -11.23 -14.11 7.54
C PRO A 88 -11.42 -14.45 9.02
N THR A 89 -10.40 -14.16 9.84
CA THR A 89 -10.44 -14.38 11.28
C THR A 89 -9.89 -13.16 12.02
N LEU A 90 -10.22 -13.04 13.32
CA LEU A 90 -9.61 -12.03 14.19
C LEU A 90 -8.08 -12.12 14.14
N THR A 91 -7.52 -13.32 14.27
CA THR A 91 -6.07 -13.55 14.26
C THR A 91 -5.41 -13.17 12.94
N SER A 92 -6.07 -13.39 11.78
CA SER A 92 -5.53 -12.95 10.50
C SER A 92 -5.62 -11.43 10.31
N GLY A 93 -6.62 -10.79 10.92
CA GLY A 93 -6.74 -9.33 10.99
C GLY A 93 -5.64 -8.70 11.85
N GLU A 94 -5.40 -9.25 13.04
CA GLU A 94 -4.30 -8.82 13.93
C GLU A 94 -2.93 -8.96 13.25
N ALA A 95 -2.67 -10.08 12.59
CA ALA A 95 -1.41 -10.31 11.88
C ALA A 95 -1.22 -9.28 10.75
N SER A 96 -2.26 -9.02 9.97
CA SER A 96 -2.23 -8.00 8.90
C SER A 96 -1.99 -6.61 9.46
N TYR A 97 -2.70 -6.24 10.52
CA TYR A 97 -2.57 -4.92 11.15
C TYR A 97 -1.17 -4.72 11.75
N LEU A 98 -0.65 -5.71 12.46
CA LEU A 98 0.70 -5.68 13.01
C LEU A 98 1.76 -5.49 11.90
N ALA A 99 1.63 -6.19 10.78
CA ALA A 99 2.56 -6.04 9.66
C ALA A 99 2.50 -4.62 9.05
N LEU A 100 1.31 -4.02 8.94
CA LEU A 100 1.13 -2.65 8.47
C LEU A 100 1.74 -1.64 9.45
N GLN A 101 1.46 -1.76 10.76
CA GLN A 101 2.05 -0.89 11.78
C GLN A 101 3.58 -0.98 11.77
N THR A 102 4.13 -2.20 11.79
CA THR A 102 5.58 -2.41 11.74
C THR A 102 6.20 -1.77 10.50
N SER A 103 5.54 -1.87 9.33
CA SER A 103 6.04 -1.25 8.10
C SER A 103 6.03 0.29 8.19
N PHE A 104 5.00 0.88 8.80
CA PHE A 104 4.95 2.31 9.05
C PHE A 104 6.06 2.76 10.02
N ASP A 105 6.30 2.02 11.10
CA ASP A 105 7.37 2.33 12.05
C ASP A 105 8.75 2.32 11.38
N LEU A 106 8.99 1.37 10.46
CA LEU A 106 10.23 1.32 9.68
C LEU A 106 10.41 2.54 8.78
N LEU A 107 9.34 2.98 8.11
CA LEU A 107 9.35 4.20 7.30
C LEU A 107 9.60 5.43 8.16
N ASN A 108 8.88 5.57 9.28
CA ASN A 108 8.99 6.70 10.18
C ASN A 108 10.40 6.82 10.81
N LYS A 109 11.02 5.67 11.15
CA LYS A 109 12.40 5.59 11.64
C LYS A 109 13.46 5.70 10.54
N LYS A 110 13.06 5.93 9.28
CA LYS A 110 13.96 5.97 8.10
C LYS A 110 14.80 4.70 7.91
N LEU A 111 14.32 3.58 8.40
CA LEU A 111 14.92 2.26 8.20
C LEU A 111 14.50 1.62 6.87
N ALA A 112 13.48 2.19 6.22
CA ALA A 112 13.01 1.84 4.89
C ALA A 112 12.58 3.08 4.11
N ASP A 113 12.60 2.99 2.77
CA ASP A 113 12.30 4.08 1.85
C ASP A 113 10.88 4.00 1.28
N ALA A 114 10.31 2.81 1.21
CA ALA A 114 8.97 2.58 0.67
C ALA A 114 8.35 1.30 1.22
N VAL A 115 7.03 1.21 1.14
CA VAL A 115 6.27 -0.01 1.48
C VAL A 115 5.42 -0.47 0.30
N VAL A 116 5.39 -1.79 0.11
CA VAL A 116 4.49 -2.50 -0.81
C VAL A 116 3.60 -3.39 0.05
N THR A 117 2.31 -3.10 0.08
CA THR A 117 1.36 -3.85 0.88
C THR A 117 0.71 -4.98 0.08
N ALA A 118 0.70 -6.19 0.61
CA ALA A 118 -0.09 -7.27 0.06
C ALA A 118 -1.58 -7.10 0.43
N PRO A 119 -2.50 -7.80 -0.27
CA PRO A 119 -3.94 -7.70 -0.01
C PRO A 119 -4.30 -8.09 1.42
N VAL A 120 -5.18 -7.31 2.03
CA VAL A 120 -5.75 -7.56 3.36
C VAL A 120 -7.24 -7.85 3.26
N SER A 121 -7.75 -8.62 4.22
CA SER A 121 -9.19 -8.84 4.38
C SER A 121 -9.79 -7.72 5.25
N LYS A 122 -10.68 -6.89 4.67
CA LYS A 122 -11.42 -5.88 5.44
C LYS A 122 -12.25 -6.50 6.56
N THR A 123 -12.83 -7.69 6.31
CA THR A 123 -13.58 -8.44 7.32
C THR A 123 -12.68 -8.87 8.47
N ALA A 124 -11.48 -9.40 8.18
CA ALA A 124 -10.52 -9.79 9.21
C ALA A 124 -10.05 -8.59 10.04
N LEU A 125 -9.71 -7.47 9.39
CA LEU A 125 -9.34 -6.23 10.08
C LEU A 125 -10.48 -5.73 10.99
N LYS A 126 -11.72 -5.77 10.52
CA LYS A 126 -12.89 -5.41 11.35
C LYS A 126 -13.05 -6.33 12.56
N LEU A 127 -12.88 -7.65 12.38
CA LEU A 127 -12.89 -8.62 13.49
C LEU A 127 -11.79 -8.34 14.51
N ALA A 128 -10.63 -7.85 14.05
CA ALA A 128 -9.52 -7.42 14.92
C ALA A 128 -9.71 -6.03 15.55
N GLY A 129 -10.89 -5.41 15.40
CA GLY A 129 -11.19 -4.11 15.99
C GLY A 129 -10.60 -2.91 15.25
N VAL A 130 -10.06 -3.11 14.05
CA VAL A 130 -9.48 -2.03 13.23
C VAL A 130 -10.62 -1.20 12.62
N LYS A 131 -10.62 0.11 12.90
CA LYS A 131 -11.72 1.03 12.53
C LYS A 131 -11.56 1.69 11.16
N TYR A 132 -10.44 1.49 10.48
CA TYR A 132 -10.17 2.13 9.20
C TYR A 132 -10.88 1.41 8.04
N PRO A 133 -11.36 2.17 7.02
CA PRO A 133 -11.98 1.60 5.82
C PRO A 133 -11.01 0.75 4.98
N GLY A 134 -9.72 1.10 5.02
CA GLY A 134 -8.67 0.42 4.26
C GLY A 134 -7.26 0.85 4.68
N GLN A 135 -6.27 0.31 3.98
CA GLN A 135 -4.85 0.56 4.26
C GLN A 135 -4.45 2.02 3.99
N THR A 136 -5.02 2.63 2.94
CA THR A 136 -4.71 4.02 2.57
C THR A 136 -5.06 4.98 3.69
N GLU A 137 -6.23 4.81 4.29
CA GLU A 137 -6.70 5.63 5.39
C GLU A 137 -5.88 5.41 6.66
N MET A 138 -5.39 4.17 6.89
CA MET A 138 -4.46 3.89 8.00
C MET A 138 -3.16 4.68 7.85
N TYR A 139 -2.50 4.58 6.70
CA TYR A 139 -1.24 5.28 6.48
C TYR A 139 -1.42 6.81 6.49
N ALA A 140 -2.52 7.32 5.93
CA ALA A 140 -2.82 8.74 5.94
C ALA A 140 -2.96 9.27 7.38
N ASP A 141 -3.70 8.56 8.23
CA ASP A 141 -3.91 8.91 9.63
C ASP A 141 -2.59 8.84 10.43
N TRP A 142 -1.83 7.76 10.28
CA TRP A 142 -0.53 7.61 10.95
C TRP A 142 0.50 8.66 10.52
N CYS A 143 0.42 9.14 9.27
CA CYS A 143 1.22 10.26 8.79
C CYS A 143 0.68 11.64 9.22
N GLY A 144 -0.48 11.72 9.88
CA GLY A 144 -1.16 12.98 10.19
C GLY A 144 -1.63 13.76 8.96
N VAL A 145 -1.85 13.07 7.83
CA VAL A 145 -2.18 13.68 6.54
C VAL A 145 -3.68 13.58 6.28
N LYS A 146 -4.35 14.73 6.12
CA LYS A 146 -5.77 14.81 5.77
C LYS A 146 -6.02 14.81 4.26
N ASN A 147 -5.10 15.38 3.50
CA ASN A 147 -5.20 15.48 2.03
C ASN A 147 -4.32 14.41 1.39
N PHE A 148 -4.93 13.35 0.92
CA PHE A 148 -4.27 12.31 0.13
C PHE A 148 -5.06 12.00 -1.12
N VAL A 149 -4.40 11.47 -2.13
CA VAL A 149 -5.01 11.16 -3.43
C VAL A 149 -4.62 9.73 -3.83
N MET A 150 -5.62 8.92 -4.12
CA MET A 150 -5.38 7.60 -4.70
C MET A 150 -5.00 7.75 -6.17
N THR A 151 -3.85 7.21 -6.54
CA THR A 151 -3.32 7.30 -7.90
C THR A 151 -2.99 5.92 -8.46
N PHE A 152 -3.26 5.75 -9.75
CA PHE A 152 -2.81 4.60 -10.52
C PHE A 152 -1.69 5.04 -11.44
N LEU A 153 -0.52 4.45 -11.30
CA LEU A 153 0.67 4.87 -12.02
C LEU A 153 1.14 3.77 -12.98
N SER A 154 1.24 4.11 -14.24
CA SER A 154 1.90 3.29 -15.25
C SER A 154 2.80 4.16 -16.15
N LYS A 155 3.61 3.52 -17.00
CA LYS A 155 4.45 4.25 -17.97
C LYS A 155 3.61 5.03 -19.00
N LYS A 156 2.42 4.50 -19.38
CA LYS A 156 1.59 5.06 -20.45
C LYS A 156 0.46 5.95 -19.93
N LEU A 157 -0.08 5.65 -18.75
CA LEU A 157 -1.23 6.34 -18.19
C LEU A 157 -1.06 6.52 -16.68
N ARG A 158 -1.38 7.73 -16.20
CA ARG A 158 -1.45 8.05 -14.78
C ARG A 158 -2.84 8.61 -14.50
N VAL A 159 -3.50 8.07 -13.47
CA VAL A 159 -4.85 8.47 -13.10
C VAL A 159 -4.87 8.81 -11.61
N ALA A 160 -5.42 9.97 -11.27
CA ALA A 160 -5.67 10.37 -9.90
C ALA A 160 -7.20 10.44 -9.68
N LEU A 161 -7.67 9.91 -8.55
CA LEU A 161 -9.10 9.89 -8.24
C LEU A 161 -9.49 11.10 -7.40
N TYR A 162 -10.57 11.75 -7.80
CA TYR A 162 -11.19 12.82 -6.98
C TYR A 162 -11.82 12.24 -5.71
N SER A 163 -12.61 11.18 -5.83
CA SER A 163 -13.27 10.50 -4.71
C SER A 163 -12.93 9.02 -4.69
N ILE A 164 -12.96 8.44 -3.48
CA ILE A 164 -12.71 7.01 -3.24
C ILE A 164 -13.71 6.48 -2.23
N HIS A 165 -14.17 5.25 -2.40
CA HIS A 165 -14.99 4.49 -1.45
C HIS A 165 -16.32 5.18 -1.04
N ILE A 166 -16.90 6.03 -1.91
CA ILE A 166 -18.22 6.61 -1.71
C ILE A 166 -19.23 6.06 -2.73
N PRO A 167 -20.52 6.00 -2.42
CA PRO A 167 -21.56 5.60 -3.37
C PRO A 167 -21.59 6.54 -4.58
N LEU A 168 -21.85 6.00 -5.77
CA LEU A 168 -21.87 6.80 -7.00
C LEU A 168 -22.80 8.03 -6.91
N LYS A 169 -23.98 7.88 -6.29
CA LYS A 169 -24.95 8.97 -6.08
C LYS A 169 -24.42 10.13 -5.20
N GLU A 170 -23.35 9.90 -4.44
CA GLU A 170 -22.76 10.92 -3.57
C GLU A 170 -21.57 11.64 -4.24
N VAL A 171 -21.12 11.17 -5.41
CA VAL A 171 -19.97 11.76 -6.10
C VAL A 171 -20.23 13.21 -6.49
N SER A 172 -21.36 13.50 -7.16
CA SER A 172 -21.71 14.86 -7.57
C SER A 172 -21.83 15.81 -6.38
N LYS A 173 -22.44 15.36 -5.28
CA LYS A 173 -22.58 16.15 -4.04
C LYS A 173 -21.24 16.41 -3.34
N SER A 174 -20.26 15.56 -3.55
CA SER A 174 -18.92 15.70 -2.95
C SER A 174 -18.04 16.71 -3.68
N LEU A 175 -18.45 17.18 -4.86
CA LEU A 175 -17.66 18.10 -5.66
C LEU A 175 -17.58 19.47 -5.00
N ALA A 176 -16.33 19.95 -4.86
CA ALA A 176 -16.05 21.29 -4.38
C ALA A 176 -14.72 21.77 -4.98
N ALA A 177 -14.70 22.98 -5.53
CA ALA A 177 -13.52 23.56 -6.18
C ALA A 177 -12.28 23.54 -5.26
N LYS A 178 -12.44 23.91 -3.98
CA LYS A 178 -11.35 23.88 -2.99
C LYS A 178 -10.77 22.48 -2.80
N VAL A 179 -11.62 21.44 -2.77
CA VAL A 179 -11.17 20.04 -2.63
C VAL A 179 -10.43 19.60 -3.88
N LEU A 180 -10.93 19.96 -5.07
CA LEU A 180 -10.26 19.65 -6.34
C LEU A 180 -8.87 20.31 -6.41
N ILE A 181 -8.77 21.58 -6.08
CA ILE A 181 -7.51 22.32 -6.06
C ILE A 181 -6.50 21.64 -5.13
N ASN A 182 -6.87 21.36 -3.88
CA ASN A 182 -5.99 20.68 -2.93
C ASN A 182 -5.49 19.31 -3.43
N LYS A 183 -6.36 18.56 -4.13
CA LYS A 183 -5.98 17.28 -4.73
C LYS A 183 -5.03 17.47 -5.91
N LEU A 184 -5.28 18.46 -6.76
CA LEU A 184 -4.39 18.79 -7.88
C LEU A 184 -3.00 19.22 -7.38
N GLU A 185 -2.92 20.05 -6.35
CA GLU A 185 -1.65 20.44 -5.72
C GLU A 185 -0.89 19.20 -5.19
N THR A 186 -1.61 18.27 -4.53
CA THR A 186 -1.02 17.02 -4.06
C THR A 186 -0.47 16.18 -5.21
N VAL A 187 -1.22 16.09 -6.32
CA VAL A 187 -0.80 15.35 -7.53
C VAL A 187 0.40 16.02 -8.19
N VAL A 188 0.38 17.36 -8.35
CA VAL A 188 1.51 18.12 -8.90
C VAL A 188 2.78 17.90 -8.07
N ARG A 189 2.66 17.98 -6.74
CA ARG A 189 3.78 17.73 -5.83
C ARG A 189 4.36 16.33 -6.01
N MET A 190 3.51 15.30 -6.07
CA MET A 190 3.93 13.91 -6.31
C MET A 190 4.63 13.78 -7.67
N LEU A 191 4.06 14.36 -8.74
CA LEU A 191 4.66 14.32 -10.07
C LEU A 191 6.04 14.97 -10.11
N ASN A 192 6.20 16.12 -9.42
CA ASN A 192 7.46 16.85 -9.38
C ASN A 192 8.51 16.17 -8.51
N ILE A 193 8.15 15.79 -7.27
CA ILE A 193 9.11 15.30 -6.27
C ILE A 193 9.40 13.81 -6.47
N ASP A 194 8.34 12.99 -6.59
CA ASP A 194 8.50 11.54 -6.58
C ASP A 194 8.81 10.99 -7.98
N LEU A 195 8.30 11.63 -9.04
CA LEU A 195 8.50 11.18 -10.42
C LEU A 195 9.43 12.08 -11.25
N GLY A 196 9.91 13.21 -10.73
CA GLY A 196 10.83 14.12 -11.41
C GLY A 196 10.21 14.86 -12.61
N ILE A 197 8.89 14.96 -12.70
CA ILE A 197 8.18 15.61 -13.82
C ILE A 197 7.93 17.07 -13.44
N LEU A 198 8.84 17.96 -13.78
CA LEU A 198 8.83 19.36 -13.34
C LEU A 198 7.70 20.22 -13.92
N LYS A 199 7.19 19.89 -15.11
CA LYS A 199 6.08 20.61 -15.77
C LYS A 199 4.97 19.63 -16.16
N PRO A 200 4.23 19.07 -15.19
CA PRO A 200 3.21 18.08 -15.50
C PRO A 200 2.02 18.71 -16.23
N ARG A 201 1.53 18.00 -17.23
CA ARG A 201 0.26 18.33 -17.91
C ARG A 201 -0.81 17.45 -17.32
N ILE A 202 -1.84 18.06 -16.73
CA ILE A 202 -2.94 17.37 -16.07
C ILE A 202 -4.23 17.72 -16.80
N ALA A 203 -4.96 16.70 -17.26
CA ALA A 203 -6.33 16.86 -17.75
C ALA A 203 -7.29 16.52 -16.61
N VAL A 204 -8.26 17.39 -16.38
CA VAL A 204 -9.38 17.16 -15.45
C VAL A 204 -10.59 16.82 -16.29
N LEU A 205 -11.18 15.66 -16.04
CA LEU A 205 -12.36 15.21 -16.77
C LEU A 205 -13.62 15.80 -16.12
N GLY A 206 -14.61 16.20 -16.96
CA GLY A 206 -15.93 16.56 -16.50
C GLY A 206 -16.65 15.36 -15.88
N ILE A 207 -17.54 15.61 -14.94
CA ILE A 207 -18.40 14.58 -14.35
C ILE A 207 -19.61 14.30 -15.28
N ASN A 208 -20.11 15.34 -15.94
CA ASN A 208 -21.19 15.23 -16.91
C ASN A 208 -20.66 15.14 -18.34
N PRO A 209 -21.40 14.53 -19.28
CA PRO A 209 -21.10 14.63 -20.70
C PRO A 209 -20.96 16.10 -21.13
N HIS A 210 -19.96 16.37 -21.98
CA HIS A 210 -19.67 17.73 -22.47
C HIS A 210 -19.48 18.77 -21.34
N ALA A 211 -19.01 18.32 -20.16
CA ALA A 211 -18.85 19.15 -18.96
C ALA A 211 -20.13 19.96 -18.64
N GLY A 212 -21.28 19.27 -18.71
CA GLY A 212 -22.59 19.84 -18.42
C GLY A 212 -23.19 20.75 -19.51
N GLU A 213 -22.46 20.96 -20.65
CA GLU A 213 -22.90 21.77 -21.79
C GLU A 213 -23.59 23.12 -21.40
N GLY A 214 -22.82 23.92 -20.68
CA GLY A 214 -23.32 25.23 -20.18
C GLY A 214 -24.40 25.11 -19.11
N GLY A 215 -24.66 23.91 -18.57
CA GLY A 215 -25.67 23.63 -17.54
C GLY A 215 -26.97 23.01 -18.09
N ILE A 216 -26.97 22.60 -19.37
CA ILE A 216 -28.11 21.90 -20.02
C ILE A 216 -28.19 20.46 -19.53
N ILE A 217 -27.03 19.76 -19.43
CA ILE A 217 -26.95 18.36 -19.01
C ILE A 217 -26.72 18.24 -17.48
N GLY A 218 -26.04 19.21 -16.88
CA GLY A 218 -25.76 19.28 -15.46
C GLY A 218 -25.08 20.60 -15.08
N LYS A 219 -25.01 20.91 -13.79
CA LYS A 219 -24.43 22.17 -13.27
C LYS A 219 -23.25 21.93 -12.32
N GLU A 220 -22.84 20.69 -12.17
CA GLU A 220 -21.82 20.27 -11.19
C GLU A 220 -20.43 20.80 -11.52
N GLU A 221 -20.18 21.22 -12.77
CA GLU A 221 -18.93 21.84 -13.21
C GLU A 221 -18.94 23.38 -13.06
N LYS A 222 -20.04 23.98 -12.64
CA LYS A 222 -20.17 25.41 -12.35
C LYS A 222 -19.90 25.66 -10.89
#